data_e8344ec469459a18a628f068b5cc9ca3
#
_entry.id   e8344ec469459a18a628f068b5cc9ca3
#
_cell.length_a   1.000
_cell.length_b   1.000
_cell.length_c   1.000
_cell.angle_alpha   90.00
_cell.angle_beta   90.00
_cell.angle_gamma   90.00
#
_symmetry.space_group_name_H-M   'P 1'
#
loop_
_entity.id
_entity.type
_entity.pdbx_description
1 polymer ?
#
loop_
_entity_poly.entity_id
_entity_poly.type
_entity_poly.pdbx_seq_one_letter_code
_entity_poly.pdbx_strand_id
1 'polypeptide(L)'
;MLDHFDLTIPAASSLAIVGQNGAGKTTLAKLLCRLYDPQSGGIEIDGVDLRELDLESWRARVTAVFQDFIRFELTLRDNVAPAGAPDDTVRAALESAGAANLANLDTVLARGYEGGTDLSGGQWQRIALARALCAVRLGAGLVLLDEPTAQLDVRGEAEIFERMLAETRRCTTILISHRFSTVRHADRICVLEHGRVIELGTHHELMAQGGRYRTMFDLQAKRFTAEEEEGATYDVLN
;
A
#
# COMPACT_ATOMS: atom_id res chain seq x y z
N MET A 1 6.95 9.65 16.15
CA MET A 1 8.31 9.06 16.23
C MET A 1 8.14 7.66 16.78
N LEU A 2 8.86 6.66 16.23
CA LEU A 2 8.83 5.30 16.78
C LEU A 2 9.63 5.30 18.09
N ASP A 3 9.10 4.64 19.12
CA ASP A 3 9.68 4.61 20.46
C ASP A 3 9.57 3.18 21.04
N HIS A 4 10.69 2.53 21.34
CA HIS A 4 10.72 1.14 21.79
C HIS A 4 9.86 0.23 20.89
N PHE A 5 10.02 0.41 19.59
CA PHE A 5 9.27 -0.35 18.58
C PHE A 5 9.97 -1.67 18.31
N ASP A 6 9.32 -2.76 18.67
CA ASP A 6 9.79 -4.12 18.43
C ASP A 6 8.70 -4.88 17.66
N LEU A 7 9.04 -5.42 16.50
CA LEU A 7 8.09 -6.11 15.64
C LEU A 7 8.82 -7.10 14.73
N THR A 8 8.39 -8.34 14.76
CA THR A 8 8.85 -9.38 13.83
C THR A 8 7.79 -9.64 12.77
N ILE A 9 8.18 -9.58 11.50
CA ILE A 9 7.31 -9.83 10.34
C ILE A 9 7.83 -11.08 9.65
N PRO A 10 7.07 -12.18 9.62
CA PRO A 10 7.47 -13.40 8.91
C PRO A 10 7.62 -13.16 7.41
N ALA A 11 8.61 -13.81 6.78
CA ALA A 11 8.77 -13.75 5.33
C ALA A 11 7.52 -14.30 4.62
N ALA A 12 7.22 -13.75 3.45
CA ALA A 12 6.06 -14.13 2.62
C ALA A 12 4.72 -14.08 3.39
N SER A 13 4.58 -13.13 4.33
CA SER A 13 3.34 -12.86 5.05
C SER A 13 2.86 -11.44 4.82
N SER A 14 1.58 -11.20 5.08
CA SER A 14 0.99 -9.87 5.03
C SER A 14 0.76 -9.32 6.44
N LEU A 15 1.21 -8.08 6.67
CA LEU A 15 0.99 -7.33 7.90
C LEU A 15 0.23 -6.06 7.61
N ALA A 16 -0.93 -5.87 8.21
CA ALA A 16 -1.59 -4.57 8.21
C ALA A 16 -1.16 -3.75 9.44
N ILE A 17 -0.90 -2.47 9.24
CA ILE A 17 -0.57 -1.52 10.32
C ILE A 17 -1.68 -0.49 10.39
N VAL A 18 -2.36 -0.46 11.51
CA VAL A 18 -3.42 0.49 11.83
C VAL A 18 -3.01 1.39 13.00
N GLY A 19 -3.62 2.57 13.10
CA GLY A 19 -3.35 3.50 14.18
C GLY A 19 -3.68 4.93 13.79
N GLN A 20 -3.72 5.82 14.76
CA GLN A 20 -4.04 7.23 14.55
C GLN A 20 -2.98 7.93 13.66
N ASN A 21 -3.36 9.10 13.12
CA ASN A 21 -2.40 9.94 12.41
C ASN A 21 -1.27 10.37 13.36
N GLY A 22 -0.03 10.34 12.86
CA GLY A 22 1.14 10.64 13.67
C GLY A 22 1.66 9.47 14.52
N ALA A 23 1.04 8.29 14.50
CA ALA A 23 1.49 7.12 15.26
C ALA A 23 2.85 6.55 14.82
N GLY A 24 3.37 6.95 13.64
CA GLY A 24 4.68 6.49 13.12
C GLY A 24 4.60 5.51 11.95
N LYS A 25 3.42 5.24 11.40
CA LYS A 25 3.21 4.26 10.31
C LYS A 25 4.06 4.54 9.07
N THR A 26 3.94 5.73 8.49
CA THR A 26 4.73 6.16 7.32
C THR A 26 6.22 6.27 7.66
N THR A 27 6.58 6.58 8.91
CA THR A 27 7.97 6.56 9.38
C THR A 27 8.57 5.16 9.28
N LEU A 28 7.84 4.14 9.71
CA LEU A 28 8.27 2.74 9.58
C LEU A 28 8.48 2.35 8.11
N ALA A 29 7.51 2.69 7.22
CA ALA A 29 7.67 2.41 5.80
C ALA A 29 8.93 3.06 5.20
N LYS A 30 9.20 4.31 5.57
CA LYS A 30 10.41 5.03 5.11
C LYS A 30 11.71 4.43 5.65
N LEU A 31 11.72 3.93 6.89
CA LEU A 31 12.86 3.22 7.46
C LEU A 31 13.12 1.88 6.74
N LEU A 32 12.07 1.13 6.42
CA LEU A 32 12.17 -0.12 5.65
C LEU A 32 12.67 0.11 4.22
N CYS A 33 12.30 1.22 3.58
CA CYS A 33 12.89 1.65 2.29
C CYS A 33 14.33 2.16 2.44
N ARG A 34 14.86 2.23 3.67
CA ARG A 34 16.17 2.82 3.97
C ARG A 34 16.32 4.21 3.34
N LEU A 35 15.30 5.07 3.49
CA LEU A 35 15.39 6.48 3.15
C LEU A 35 16.17 7.24 4.23
N TYR A 36 16.23 6.71 5.43
CA TYR A 36 17.10 7.08 6.56
C TYR A 36 17.25 5.90 7.51
N ASP A 37 18.31 5.88 8.31
CA ASP A 37 18.54 4.85 9.30
C ASP A 37 17.90 5.22 10.66
N PRO A 38 17.57 4.23 11.51
CA PRO A 38 17.05 4.51 12.85
C PRO A 38 18.13 5.16 13.73
N GLN A 39 17.73 6.09 14.61
CA GLN A 39 18.65 6.78 15.54
C GLN A 39 19.19 5.84 16.62
N SER A 40 18.45 4.81 16.98
CA SER A 40 18.82 3.76 17.92
C SER A 40 18.13 2.45 17.53
N GLY A 41 18.70 1.32 17.96
CA GLY A 41 18.26 0.00 17.53
C GLY A 41 18.70 -0.32 16.10
N GLY A 42 18.02 -1.26 15.47
CA GLY A 42 18.32 -1.73 14.11
C GLY A 42 17.11 -2.34 13.45
N ILE A 43 17.21 -2.57 12.16
CA ILE A 43 16.25 -3.32 11.35
C ILE A 43 17.03 -4.49 10.78
N GLU A 44 16.57 -5.69 11.04
CA GLU A 44 17.19 -6.91 10.53
C GLU A 44 16.32 -7.51 9.41
N ILE A 45 16.95 -7.88 8.32
CA ILE A 45 16.36 -8.61 7.19
C ILE A 45 17.02 -9.96 7.13
N ASP A 46 16.26 -11.02 7.41
CA ASP A 46 16.77 -12.40 7.46
C ASP A 46 18.02 -12.55 8.37
N GLY A 47 18.05 -11.83 9.49
CA GLY A 47 19.12 -11.86 10.47
C GLY A 47 20.33 -10.99 10.14
N VAL A 48 20.29 -10.17 9.09
CA VAL A 48 21.32 -9.21 8.72
C VAL A 48 20.83 -7.79 8.94
N ASP A 49 21.62 -6.97 9.63
CA ASP A 49 21.27 -5.55 9.83
C ASP A 49 21.13 -4.85 8.47
N LEU A 50 20.03 -4.14 8.28
CA LEU A 50 19.74 -3.43 7.03
C LEU A 50 20.85 -2.45 6.62
N ARG A 51 21.60 -1.92 7.60
CA ARG A 51 22.75 -1.02 7.35
C ARG A 51 23.95 -1.72 6.71
N GLU A 52 24.06 -3.04 6.89
CA GLU A 52 25.13 -3.87 6.31
C GLU A 52 24.82 -4.31 4.87
N LEU A 53 23.54 -4.24 4.46
CA LEU A 53 23.15 -4.57 3.10
C LEU A 53 23.59 -3.47 2.12
N ASP A 54 23.95 -3.87 0.91
CA ASP A 54 24.14 -2.93 -0.19
C ASP A 54 22.82 -2.19 -0.51
N LEU A 55 22.88 -0.86 -0.55
CA LEU A 55 21.70 -0.02 -0.64
C LEU A 55 20.92 -0.19 -1.95
N GLU A 56 21.64 -0.32 -3.07
CA GLU A 56 21.02 -0.49 -4.39
C GLU A 56 20.39 -1.87 -4.50
N SER A 57 21.09 -2.91 -4.06
CA SER A 57 20.58 -4.28 -4.01
C SER A 57 19.36 -4.40 -3.10
N TRP A 58 19.35 -3.71 -1.96
CA TRP A 58 18.18 -3.67 -1.09
C TRP A 58 16.99 -2.97 -1.76
N ARG A 59 17.20 -1.77 -2.29
CA ARG A 59 16.14 -1.00 -2.95
C ARG A 59 15.56 -1.70 -4.17
N ALA A 60 16.34 -2.49 -4.89
CA ALA A 60 15.85 -3.33 -5.98
C ALA A 60 14.88 -4.43 -5.50
N ARG A 61 14.95 -4.82 -4.22
CA ARG A 61 14.07 -5.81 -3.60
C ARG A 61 12.86 -5.22 -2.89
N VAL A 62 12.74 -3.90 -2.81
CA VAL A 62 11.66 -3.20 -2.13
C VAL A 62 10.84 -2.40 -3.14
N THR A 63 9.54 -2.52 -3.08
CA THR A 63 8.64 -1.61 -3.79
C THR A 63 7.73 -0.92 -2.79
N ALA A 64 7.43 0.35 -3.02
CA ALA A 64 6.59 1.14 -2.13
C ALA A 64 5.60 2.02 -2.91
N VAL A 65 4.35 2.02 -2.46
CA VAL A 65 3.34 3.01 -2.84
C VAL A 65 3.06 3.84 -1.61
N PHE A 66 3.47 5.10 -1.63
CA PHE A 66 3.16 6.07 -0.58
C PHE A 66 1.89 6.84 -0.93
N GLN A 67 1.23 7.41 0.07
CA GLN A 67 0.04 8.24 -0.11
C GLN A 67 0.27 9.36 -1.14
N ASP A 68 1.44 10.02 -1.06
CA ASP A 68 1.89 11.04 -2.00
C ASP A 68 2.81 10.42 -3.06
N PHE A 69 2.26 9.54 -3.88
CA PHE A 69 3.04 8.91 -4.96
C PHE A 69 3.41 9.89 -6.07
N ILE A 70 4.59 9.66 -6.66
CA ILE A 70 5.13 10.52 -7.70
C ILE A 70 4.42 10.25 -9.03
N ARG A 71 4.03 11.33 -9.71
CA ARG A 71 3.47 11.36 -11.06
C ARG A 71 4.55 11.91 -11.99
N PHE A 72 5.07 11.05 -12.88
CA PHE A 72 6.09 11.47 -13.82
C PHE A 72 5.44 11.92 -15.14
N GLU A 73 5.86 13.06 -15.70
CA GLU A 73 5.51 13.50 -17.06
C GLU A 73 6.31 12.69 -18.09
N LEU A 74 6.19 11.38 -18.02
CA LEU A 74 6.85 10.38 -18.86
C LEU A 74 5.80 9.50 -19.53
N THR A 75 6.25 8.56 -20.36
CA THR A 75 5.34 7.60 -20.98
C THR A 75 4.67 6.70 -19.93
N LEU A 76 3.54 6.07 -20.29
CA LEU A 76 2.89 5.09 -19.41
C LEU A 76 3.87 3.96 -19.04
N ARG A 77 4.66 3.48 -20.00
CA ARG A 77 5.73 2.48 -19.80
C ARG A 77 6.69 2.91 -18.70
N ASP A 78 7.27 4.11 -18.82
CA ASP A 78 8.27 4.62 -17.88
C ASP A 78 7.67 4.92 -16.51
N ASN A 79 6.39 5.28 -16.46
CA ASN A 79 5.68 5.43 -15.20
C ASN A 79 5.48 4.10 -14.45
N VAL A 80 5.29 2.99 -15.15
CA VAL A 80 5.12 1.65 -14.57
C VAL A 80 6.46 0.99 -14.31
N ALA A 81 7.43 1.16 -15.19
CA ALA A 81 8.74 0.50 -15.13
C ALA A 81 9.88 1.50 -15.34
N PRO A 82 10.15 2.40 -14.39
CA PRO A 82 11.17 3.45 -14.55
C PRO A 82 12.60 2.92 -14.73
N ALA A 83 12.88 1.71 -14.26
CA ALA A 83 14.15 1.01 -14.51
C ALA A 83 14.13 0.13 -15.76
N GLY A 84 13.04 0.15 -16.51
CA GLY A 84 12.79 -0.71 -17.66
C GLY A 84 12.24 -2.08 -17.29
N ALA A 85 11.37 -2.60 -18.15
CA ALA A 85 10.83 -3.96 -18.08
C ALA A 85 10.34 -4.41 -19.47
N PRO A 86 10.23 -5.74 -19.72
CA PRO A 86 9.57 -6.24 -20.91
C PRO A 86 8.12 -5.76 -20.99
N ASP A 87 7.64 -5.46 -22.20
CA ASP A 87 6.28 -4.98 -22.44
C ASP A 87 5.20 -5.86 -21.85
N ASP A 88 5.36 -7.17 -21.96
CA ASP A 88 4.41 -8.13 -21.41
C ASP A 88 4.31 -8.04 -19.88
N THR A 89 5.44 -7.78 -19.21
CA THR A 89 5.47 -7.56 -17.74
C THR A 89 4.74 -6.26 -17.37
N VAL A 90 4.95 -5.19 -18.15
CA VAL A 90 4.28 -3.89 -17.93
C VAL A 90 2.78 -4.04 -18.17
N ARG A 91 2.36 -4.69 -19.25
CA ARG A 91 0.93 -4.91 -19.57
C ARG A 91 0.24 -5.76 -18.51
N ALA A 92 0.87 -6.85 -18.07
CA ALA A 92 0.33 -7.69 -17.01
C ALA A 92 0.20 -6.95 -15.67
N ALA A 93 1.15 -6.08 -15.32
CA ALA A 93 1.06 -5.24 -14.12
C ALA A 93 -0.08 -4.21 -14.22
N LEU A 94 -0.26 -3.59 -15.40
CA LEU A 94 -1.37 -2.67 -15.68
C LEU A 94 -2.72 -3.38 -15.58
N GLU A 95 -2.84 -4.59 -16.11
CA GLU A 95 -4.06 -5.39 -16.03
C GLU A 95 -4.42 -5.72 -14.57
N SER A 96 -3.46 -6.22 -13.81
CA SER A 96 -3.65 -6.53 -12.38
C SER A 96 -4.05 -5.30 -11.56
N ALA A 97 -3.55 -4.11 -11.91
CA ALA A 97 -3.91 -2.85 -11.26
C ALA A 97 -5.21 -2.22 -11.81
N GLY A 98 -5.91 -2.85 -12.76
CA GLY A 98 -7.09 -2.29 -13.40
C GLY A 98 -6.81 -1.03 -14.24
N ALA A 99 -5.62 -0.92 -14.83
CA ALA A 99 -5.11 0.22 -15.57
C ALA A 99 -4.85 -0.06 -17.06
N ALA A 100 -5.20 -1.25 -17.57
CA ALA A 100 -4.86 -1.72 -18.91
C ALA A 100 -5.34 -0.77 -20.05
N ASN A 101 -6.47 -0.10 -19.87
CA ASN A 101 -7.13 0.72 -20.88
C ASN A 101 -6.94 2.24 -20.68
N LEU A 102 -6.02 2.68 -19.84
CA LEU A 102 -5.85 4.10 -19.54
C LEU A 102 -5.16 4.88 -20.65
N ALA A 103 -4.16 4.28 -21.28
CA ALA A 103 -3.41 4.85 -22.41
C ALA A 103 -2.58 3.77 -23.12
N ASN A 104 -2.01 4.10 -24.27
CA ASN A 104 -0.98 3.26 -24.90
C ASN A 104 0.34 3.37 -24.12
N LEU A 105 1.20 2.35 -24.18
CA LEU A 105 2.47 2.33 -23.42
C LEU A 105 3.38 3.52 -23.69
N ASP A 106 3.36 4.03 -24.92
CA ASP A 106 4.22 5.13 -25.36
C ASP A 106 3.55 6.52 -25.22
N THR A 107 2.32 6.57 -24.69
CA THR A 107 1.61 7.83 -24.42
C THR A 107 2.21 8.54 -23.24
N VAL A 108 2.60 9.81 -23.38
CA VAL A 108 3.07 10.66 -22.28
C VAL A 108 1.89 11.04 -21.37
N LEU A 109 2.05 10.83 -20.07
CA LEU A 109 1.01 11.11 -19.09
C LEU A 109 1.08 12.57 -18.60
N ALA A 110 0.95 13.51 -19.54
CA ALA A 110 0.89 14.94 -19.29
C ALA A 110 0.19 15.68 -20.43
N ARG A 111 -0.61 16.71 -20.12
CA ARG A 111 -1.35 17.50 -21.13
C ARG A 111 -0.48 18.39 -21.99
N GLY A 112 0.72 18.73 -21.54
CA GLY A 112 1.62 19.66 -22.23
C GLY A 112 2.34 19.08 -23.44
N TYR A 113 2.17 17.80 -23.74
CA TYR A 113 2.86 17.08 -24.82
C TYR A 113 1.87 16.72 -25.94
N GLU A 114 2.34 16.78 -27.19
CA GLU A 114 1.55 16.35 -28.35
C GLU A 114 1.17 14.86 -28.20
N GLY A 115 -0.13 14.55 -28.31
CA GLY A 115 -0.67 13.22 -28.07
C GLY A 115 -0.63 12.76 -26.61
N GLY A 116 -0.25 13.63 -25.68
CA GLY A 116 -0.23 13.34 -24.23
C GLY A 116 -1.63 13.35 -23.64
N THR A 117 -1.79 12.68 -22.50
CA THR A 117 -3.03 12.63 -21.74
C THR A 117 -2.77 12.85 -20.28
N ASP A 118 -3.76 13.42 -19.57
CA ASP A 118 -3.73 13.52 -18.11
C ASP A 118 -4.70 12.50 -17.51
N LEU A 119 -4.40 12.04 -16.32
CA LEU A 119 -5.16 11.03 -15.62
C LEU A 119 -5.83 11.62 -14.37
N SER A 120 -6.99 11.09 -14.01
CA SER A 120 -7.62 11.40 -12.71
C SER A 120 -6.77 10.86 -11.55
N GLY A 121 -7.03 11.35 -10.32
CA GLY A 121 -6.33 10.87 -9.13
C GLY A 121 -6.39 9.35 -8.95
N GLY A 122 -7.57 8.76 -9.11
CA GLY A 122 -7.74 7.31 -9.03
C GLY A 122 -7.05 6.53 -10.15
N GLN A 123 -6.97 7.10 -11.37
CA GLN A 123 -6.21 6.50 -12.47
C GLN A 123 -4.70 6.55 -12.17
N TRP A 124 -4.19 7.66 -11.67
CA TRP A 124 -2.80 7.77 -11.23
C TRP A 124 -2.47 6.80 -10.10
N GLN A 125 -3.40 6.57 -9.18
CA GLN A 125 -3.22 5.58 -8.12
C GLN A 125 -3.09 4.17 -8.68
N ARG A 126 -3.90 3.80 -9.69
CA ARG A 126 -3.76 2.51 -10.39
C ARG A 126 -2.40 2.38 -11.08
N ILE A 127 -1.85 3.47 -11.64
CA ILE A 127 -0.48 3.46 -12.20
C ILE A 127 0.57 3.23 -11.11
N ALA A 128 0.44 3.86 -9.93
CA ALA A 128 1.35 3.62 -8.81
C ALA A 128 1.29 2.16 -8.32
N LEU A 129 0.09 1.55 -8.28
CA LEU A 129 -0.08 0.13 -7.99
C LEU A 129 0.52 -0.76 -9.09
N ALA A 130 0.33 -0.43 -10.37
CA ALA A 130 0.94 -1.15 -11.49
C ALA A 130 2.48 -1.12 -11.40
N ARG A 131 3.06 0.02 -11.01
CA ARG A 131 4.50 0.14 -10.75
C ARG A 131 4.97 -0.83 -9.67
N ALA A 132 4.25 -0.92 -8.55
CA ALA A 132 4.58 -1.86 -7.49
C ALA A 132 4.47 -3.32 -7.95
N LEU A 133 3.40 -3.67 -8.67
CA LEU A 133 3.20 -5.03 -9.21
C LEU A 133 4.23 -5.38 -10.29
N CYS A 134 4.66 -4.42 -11.11
CA CYS A 134 5.74 -4.60 -12.05
C CYS A 134 7.05 -4.93 -11.32
N ALA A 135 7.39 -4.19 -10.26
CA ALA A 135 8.57 -4.46 -9.44
C ALA A 135 8.50 -5.86 -8.79
N VAL A 136 7.34 -6.29 -8.30
CA VAL A 136 7.13 -7.67 -7.78
C VAL A 136 7.43 -8.71 -8.86
N ARG A 137 6.93 -8.52 -10.07
CA ARG A 137 7.18 -9.44 -11.21
C ARG A 137 8.67 -9.45 -11.62
N LEU A 138 9.40 -8.39 -11.33
CA LEU A 138 10.85 -8.28 -11.55
C LEU A 138 11.68 -8.78 -10.35
N GLY A 139 11.06 -9.25 -9.27
CA GLY A 139 11.74 -9.89 -8.15
C GLY A 139 11.79 -9.10 -6.84
N ALA A 140 11.00 -8.02 -6.71
CA ALA A 140 10.83 -7.37 -5.41
C ALA A 140 10.18 -8.36 -4.41
N GLY A 141 10.77 -8.45 -3.21
CA GLY A 141 10.33 -9.36 -2.15
C GLY A 141 9.63 -8.66 -0.98
N LEU A 142 9.77 -7.32 -0.87
CA LEU A 142 9.07 -6.50 0.13
C LEU A 142 8.18 -5.48 -0.58
N VAL A 143 6.91 -5.49 -0.22
CA VAL A 143 5.88 -4.58 -0.77
C VAL A 143 5.33 -3.69 0.35
N LEU A 144 5.48 -2.39 0.22
CA LEU A 144 4.99 -1.40 1.18
C LEU A 144 3.86 -0.60 0.54
N LEU A 145 2.72 -0.56 1.19
CA LEU A 145 1.50 0.07 0.68
C LEU A 145 0.97 1.03 1.75
N ASP A 146 1.19 2.32 1.55
CA ASP A 146 0.72 3.37 2.46
C ASP A 146 -0.52 4.04 1.85
N GLU A 147 -1.71 3.70 2.37
CA GLU A 147 -3.03 4.15 1.90
C GLU A 147 -3.25 3.91 0.40
N PRO A 148 -3.04 2.67 -0.10
CA PRO A 148 -2.93 2.39 -1.54
C PRO A 148 -4.24 2.58 -2.31
N THR A 149 -5.37 2.81 -1.65
CA THR A 149 -6.70 2.88 -2.25
C THR A 149 -7.45 4.18 -1.90
N ALA A 150 -6.75 5.17 -1.32
CA ALA A 150 -7.38 6.39 -0.81
C ALA A 150 -8.19 7.20 -1.85
N GLN A 151 -7.85 7.09 -3.14
CA GLN A 151 -8.50 7.81 -4.25
C GLN A 151 -9.38 6.90 -5.14
N LEU A 152 -9.59 5.65 -4.74
CA LEU A 152 -10.43 4.69 -5.46
C LEU A 152 -11.84 4.68 -4.88
N ASP A 153 -12.83 4.38 -5.72
CA ASP A 153 -14.20 4.10 -5.27
C ASP A 153 -14.27 2.77 -4.51
N VAL A 154 -15.26 2.64 -3.62
CA VAL A 154 -15.38 1.52 -2.69
C VAL A 154 -15.50 0.15 -3.39
N ARG A 155 -16.15 0.09 -4.57
CA ARG A 155 -16.33 -1.17 -5.31
C ARG A 155 -15.08 -1.59 -6.05
N GLY A 156 -14.41 -0.65 -6.73
CA GLY A 156 -13.16 -0.90 -7.44
C GLY A 156 -11.98 -1.17 -6.49
N GLU A 157 -12.04 -0.63 -5.26
CA GLU A 157 -11.02 -0.83 -4.23
C GLU A 157 -10.86 -2.30 -3.82
N ALA A 158 -11.95 -2.95 -3.44
CA ALA A 158 -11.91 -4.33 -2.92
C ALA A 158 -11.31 -5.29 -3.95
N GLU A 159 -11.76 -5.19 -5.20
CA GLU A 159 -11.29 -6.07 -6.29
C GLU A 159 -9.79 -5.86 -6.61
N ILE A 160 -9.35 -4.61 -6.70
CA ILE A 160 -7.94 -4.28 -6.94
C ILE A 160 -7.07 -4.77 -5.78
N PHE A 161 -7.55 -4.60 -4.54
CA PHE A 161 -6.82 -5.02 -3.36
C PHE A 161 -6.69 -6.56 -3.27
N GLU A 162 -7.77 -7.30 -3.54
CA GLU A 162 -7.72 -8.77 -3.59
C GLU A 162 -6.74 -9.28 -4.67
N ARG A 163 -6.76 -8.69 -5.86
CA ARG A 163 -5.79 -9.02 -6.93
C ARG A 163 -4.36 -8.74 -6.48
N MET A 164 -4.14 -7.60 -5.83
CA MET A 164 -2.83 -7.21 -5.33
C MET A 164 -2.32 -8.19 -4.26
N LEU A 165 -3.14 -8.58 -3.29
CA LEU A 165 -2.79 -9.60 -2.30
C LEU A 165 -2.49 -10.95 -2.96
N ALA A 166 -3.23 -11.34 -4.00
CA ALA A 166 -2.97 -12.57 -4.72
C ALA A 166 -1.60 -12.55 -5.44
N GLU A 167 -1.24 -11.44 -6.07
CA GLU A 167 0.03 -11.24 -6.76
C GLU A 167 1.23 -11.18 -5.79
N THR A 168 1.01 -10.64 -4.59
CA THR A 168 2.08 -10.44 -3.58
C THR A 168 2.20 -11.59 -2.57
N ARG A 169 1.50 -12.71 -2.75
CA ARG A 169 1.52 -13.87 -1.81
C ARG A 169 2.91 -14.44 -1.52
N ARG A 170 3.87 -14.25 -2.42
CA ARG A 170 5.25 -14.70 -2.25
C ARG A 170 6.17 -13.61 -1.69
N CYS A 171 5.62 -12.42 -1.46
CA CYS A 171 6.33 -11.28 -0.92
C CYS A 171 5.93 -11.05 0.53
N THR A 172 6.78 -10.40 1.28
CA THR A 172 6.38 -9.79 2.55
C THR A 172 5.65 -8.50 2.23
N THR A 173 4.36 -8.41 2.58
CA THR A 173 3.52 -7.25 2.25
C THR A 173 3.16 -6.49 3.52
N ILE A 174 3.48 -5.21 3.58
CA ILE A 174 3.10 -4.32 4.68
C ILE A 174 2.09 -3.32 4.15
N LEU A 175 0.88 -3.37 4.70
CA LEU A 175 -0.22 -2.49 4.37
C LEU A 175 -0.44 -1.48 5.51
N ILE A 176 -0.31 -0.22 5.23
CA ILE A 176 -0.74 0.86 6.11
C ILE A 176 -2.09 1.34 5.59
N SER A 177 -3.15 1.16 6.37
CA SER A 177 -4.48 1.61 5.97
C SER A 177 -5.33 1.91 7.20
N HIS A 178 -6.25 2.85 7.02
CA HIS A 178 -7.32 3.11 7.98
C HIS A 178 -8.64 2.41 7.56
N ARG A 179 -8.68 1.73 6.40
CA ARG A 179 -9.87 1.04 5.90
C ARG A 179 -9.89 -0.41 6.35
N PHE A 180 -10.77 -0.74 7.29
CA PHE A 180 -10.85 -2.08 7.87
C PHE A 180 -11.37 -3.14 6.89
N SER A 181 -12.07 -2.74 5.81
CA SER A 181 -12.44 -3.62 4.70
C SER A 181 -11.22 -4.32 4.10
N THR A 182 -10.09 -3.63 3.99
CA THR A 182 -8.83 -4.16 3.46
C THR A 182 -7.96 -4.78 4.54
N VAL A 183 -7.84 -4.12 5.70
CA VAL A 183 -6.99 -4.54 6.84
C VAL A 183 -7.30 -5.95 7.34
N ARG A 184 -8.59 -6.32 7.41
CA ARG A 184 -9.04 -7.65 7.91
C ARG A 184 -8.52 -8.85 7.11
N HIS A 185 -8.05 -8.64 5.87
CA HIS A 185 -7.55 -9.69 5.00
C HIS A 185 -6.05 -9.99 5.18
N ALA A 186 -5.34 -9.18 5.96
CA ALA A 186 -3.93 -9.43 6.28
C ALA A 186 -3.79 -10.61 7.26
N ASP A 187 -2.69 -11.36 7.13
CA ASP A 187 -2.37 -12.48 8.03
C ASP A 187 -2.24 -12.02 9.47
N ARG A 188 -1.67 -10.83 9.67
CA ARG A 188 -1.55 -10.19 10.98
C ARG A 188 -1.85 -8.70 10.89
N ILE A 189 -2.30 -8.16 12.01
CA ILE A 189 -2.62 -6.74 12.18
C ILE A 189 -1.86 -6.22 13.38
N CYS A 190 -1.13 -5.13 13.18
CA CYS A 190 -0.40 -4.38 14.19
C CYS A 190 -1.13 -3.07 14.49
N VAL A 191 -1.52 -2.85 15.72
CA VAL A 191 -2.04 -1.56 16.18
C VAL A 191 -0.89 -0.74 16.72
N LEU A 192 -0.64 0.40 16.07
CA LEU A 192 0.43 1.33 16.43
C LEU A 192 -0.15 2.57 17.09
N GLU A 193 0.30 2.86 18.30
CA GLU A 193 -0.09 4.05 19.05
C GLU A 193 1.13 4.66 19.74
N HIS A 194 1.30 5.99 19.59
CA HIS A 194 2.44 6.73 20.16
C HIS A 194 3.81 6.12 19.85
N GLY A 195 3.98 5.55 18.66
CA GLY A 195 5.23 4.95 18.19
C GLY A 195 5.49 3.54 18.73
N ARG A 196 4.54 2.91 19.42
CA ARG A 196 4.66 1.58 20.03
C ARG A 196 3.62 0.63 19.49
N VAL A 197 3.97 -0.65 19.41
CA VAL A 197 3.01 -1.73 19.15
C VAL A 197 2.20 -1.97 20.42
N ILE A 198 0.88 -1.75 20.37
CA ILE A 198 -0.01 -1.98 21.50
C ILE A 198 -0.84 -3.25 21.36
N GLU A 199 -1.12 -3.68 20.13
CA GLU A 199 -1.79 -4.94 19.84
C GLU A 199 -1.20 -5.56 18.57
N LEU A 200 -1.09 -6.89 18.55
CA LEU A 200 -0.61 -7.66 17.40
C LEU A 200 -1.34 -9.01 17.35
N GLY A 201 -2.05 -9.29 16.26
CA GLY A 201 -2.81 -10.53 16.12
C GLY A 201 -3.50 -10.62 14.77
N THR A 202 -4.29 -11.67 14.56
CA THR A 202 -5.24 -11.79 13.45
C THR A 202 -6.48 -10.92 13.70
N HIS A 203 -7.27 -10.67 12.66
CA HIS A 203 -8.55 -9.98 12.80
C HIS A 203 -9.44 -10.60 13.90
N HIS A 204 -9.58 -11.93 13.89
CA HIS A 204 -10.43 -12.64 14.85
C HIS A 204 -9.92 -12.52 16.29
N GLU A 205 -8.61 -12.67 16.50
CA GLU A 205 -8.01 -12.54 17.83
C GLU A 205 -8.22 -11.13 18.39
N LEU A 206 -7.94 -10.09 17.59
CA LEU A 206 -8.06 -8.70 18.04
C LEU A 206 -9.52 -8.27 18.26
N MET A 207 -10.46 -8.78 17.46
CA MET A 207 -11.91 -8.57 17.69
C MET A 207 -12.37 -9.24 18.99
N ALA A 208 -11.89 -10.48 19.27
CA ALA A 208 -12.23 -11.20 20.51
C ALA A 208 -11.60 -10.53 21.74
N GLN A 209 -10.39 -9.98 21.62
CA GLN A 209 -9.71 -9.26 22.68
C GLN A 209 -10.47 -8.00 23.14
N GLY A 210 -11.25 -7.37 22.25
CA GLY A 210 -12.09 -6.22 22.57
C GLY A 210 -11.29 -4.93 22.84
N GLY A 211 -10.06 -4.85 22.38
CA GLY A 211 -9.12 -3.76 22.65
C GLY A 211 -9.27 -2.57 21.67
N ARG A 212 -8.13 -1.94 21.38
CA ARG A 212 -8.06 -0.74 20.55
C ARG A 212 -8.47 -1.01 19.10
N TYR A 213 -8.04 -2.16 18.55
CA TYR A 213 -8.43 -2.58 17.21
C TYR A 213 -9.95 -2.66 17.06
N ARG A 214 -10.64 -3.36 17.96
CA ARG A 214 -12.09 -3.49 17.93
C ARG A 214 -12.78 -2.13 18.04
N THR A 215 -12.31 -1.28 18.94
CA THR A 215 -12.87 0.08 19.09
C THR A 215 -12.79 0.87 17.77
N MET A 216 -11.64 0.80 17.08
CA MET A 216 -11.44 1.49 15.81
C MET A 216 -12.32 0.89 14.70
N PHE A 217 -12.43 -0.45 14.66
CA PHE A 217 -13.27 -1.17 13.72
C PHE A 217 -14.75 -0.78 13.87
N ASP A 218 -15.29 -0.83 15.09
CA ASP A 218 -16.69 -0.52 15.40
C ASP A 218 -17.02 0.95 15.08
N LEU A 219 -16.09 1.88 15.34
CA LEU A 219 -16.25 3.30 14.98
C LEU A 219 -16.34 3.51 13.47
N GLN A 220 -15.53 2.80 12.70
CA GLN A 220 -15.59 2.91 11.24
C GLN A 220 -16.86 2.27 10.67
N ALA A 221 -17.25 1.11 11.17
CA ALA A 221 -18.50 0.45 10.76
C ALA A 221 -19.72 1.36 10.96
N LYS A 222 -19.80 2.05 12.11
CA LYS A 222 -20.88 3.02 12.40
C LYS A 222 -20.92 4.20 11.43
N ARG A 223 -19.74 4.70 10.98
CA ARG A 223 -19.68 5.79 10.00
C ARG A 223 -20.23 5.37 8.64
N PHE A 224 -19.86 4.18 8.17
CA PHE A 224 -20.38 3.64 6.90
C PHE A 224 -21.91 3.47 6.92
N THR A 225 -22.46 2.96 8.01
CA THR A 225 -23.94 2.80 8.14
C THR A 225 -24.65 4.15 8.14
N ALA A 226 -24.09 5.17 8.80
CA ALA A 226 -24.66 6.51 8.81
C ALA A 226 -24.59 7.20 7.43
N GLU A 227 -23.49 7.04 6.69
CA GLU A 227 -23.35 7.59 5.33
C GLU A 227 -24.30 6.91 4.32
N GLU A 228 -24.56 5.60 4.47
CA GLU A 228 -25.53 4.87 3.64
C GLU A 228 -26.98 5.32 3.95
N GLU A 229 -27.33 5.58 5.20
CA GLU A 229 -28.64 6.10 5.60
C GLU A 229 -28.87 7.54 5.12
N GLU A 230 -27.87 8.41 5.19
CA GLU A 230 -27.94 9.77 4.63
C GLU A 230 -28.04 9.76 3.10
N GLY A 231 -27.24 8.93 2.41
CA GLY A 231 -27.29 8.78 0.95
C GLY A 231 -28.65 8.27 0.45
N ALA A 232 -29.24 7.30 1.13
CA ALA A 232 -30.57 6.77 0.79
C ALA A 232 -31.68 7.80 0.96
N THR A 233 -31.51 8.77 1.86
CA THR A 233 -32.49 9.84 2.10
C THR A 233 -32.49 10.90 0.98
N TYR A 234 -31.34 11.13 0.33
CA TYR A 234 -31.25 12.05 -0.81
C TYR A 234 -31.79 11.47 -2.12
N ASP A 235 -31.71 10.15 -2.33
CA ASP A 235 -32.24 9.48 -3.55
C ASP A 235 -33.78 9.36 -3.54
N VAL A 236 -34.42 9.51 -2.40
CA VAL A 236 -35.91 9.47 -2.28
C VAL A 236 -36.57 10.84 -2.52
N LEU A 237 -35.76 11.92 -2.59
CA LEU A 237 -36.25 13.31 -2.76
C LEU A 237 -35.99 13.89 -4.17
N ASN A 238 -35.53 13.11 -5.13
CA ASN A 238 -35.42 13.42 -6.56
C ASN A 238 -36.27 12.35 -7.35
#